data_ca0d80fb05c891251f6755ede7217a72
#
_entry.id   ca0d80fb05c891251f6755ede7217a72
#
_cell.length_a   1.000
_cell.length_b   1.000
_cell.length_c   1.000
_cell.angle_alpha   90.00
_cell.angle_beta   90.00
_cell.angle_gamma   90.00
#
_symmetry.space_group_name_H-M   'P 1'
#
loop_
_entity.id
_entity.type
_entity.pdbx_description
1 polymer ?
#
loop_
_entity_poly.entity_id
_entity_poly.type
_entity_poly.pdbx_seq_one_letter_code
_entity_poly.pdbx_strand_id
1 'polypeptide(L)'
;MDIEALRNKVKEYATDAVKCDKLEEYEKAFDLYLKAANQLQVIIKYDQNPYSKKIYIERAKEYASRAKEIKEKKLEKGKGGDGKGGDGKASEADEEKKKLEEQLSGCIVQEKPNVKWEDVAGLEKAKEALKEAVIFPIKFPQLFQGKRKPWKGILLYGPPGTGKSFLAKAAATETHGNFFSVSAANIVSKWMGESERLIKGLFDLARKNKPAVIFLDEIDSVMGARSDNENDATRRLKTEFLIQMQGVGNDDEGILVLGATNIPWALDPAVRRRFQKKIYISLPELDARKVMFELNLKGTPNTLTDDQLEDLARSTEGFSGSDISTLTQDAIFEPVRKCQSAEFFKKIPGVNGQQWNYVPCTQNEPGAMRMKMTELPDSKALLPPKVIYEDFKEALKRNKATVNKADLERQEQFTREFGQEG
;
A
#
# COMPACT_ATOMS: atom_id res chain seq x y z
N MET A 1 -10.72 -30.40 7.59
CA MET A 1 -11.97 -29.66 7.85
C MET A 1 -13.05 -30.27 6.99
N ASP A 2 -14.12 -30.76 7.56
CA ASP A 2 -15.18 -31.46 6.82
C ASP A 2 -16.10 -30.45 6.11
N ILE A 3 -15.89 -30.28 4.80
CA ILE A 3 -16.64 -29.34 3.96
C ILE A 3 -18.11 -29.80 3.82
N GLU A 4 -18.39 -31.10 3.90
CA GLU A 4 -19.73 -31.64 3.79
C GLU A 4 -20.58 -31.32 5.03
N ALA A 5 -19.99 -31.40 6.21
CA ALA A 5 -20.63 -30.96 7.45
C ALA A 5 -20.95 -29.46 7.44
N LEU A 6 -20.07 -28.62 6.86
CA LEU A 6 -20.32 -27.19 6.71
C LEU A 6 -21.45 -26.91 5.70
N ARG A 7 -21.52 -27.65 4.60
CA ARG A 7 -22.62 -27.54 3.62
C ARG A 7 -23.97 -27.87 4.24
N ASN A 8 -24.03 -28.91 5.08
CA ASN A 8 -25.25 -29.29 5.77
C ASN A 8 -25.72 -28.21 6.76
N LYS A 9 -24.80 -27.60 7.50
CA LYS A 9 -25.11 -26.45 8.38
C LYS A 9 -25.63 -25.24 7.60
N VAL A 10 -25.06 -24.94 6.44
CA VAL A 10 -25.56 -23.85 5.56
C VAL A 10 -26.99 -24.12 5.12
N LYS A 11 -27.31 -25.37 4.74
CA LYS A 11 -28.68 -25.75 4.34
C LYS A 11 -29.66 -25.58 5.51
N GLU A 12 -29.27 -26.01 6.71
CA GLU A 12 -30.06 -25.86 7.93
C GLU A 12 -30.34 -24.38 8.22
N TYR A 13 -29.31 -23.56 8.33
CA TYR A 13 -29.47 -22.13 8.57
C TYR A 13 -30.30 -21.43 7.49
N ALA A 14 -30.11 -21.76 6.22
CA ALA A 14 -30.87 -21.16 5.12
C ALA A 14 -32.35 -21.58 5.16
N THR A 15 -32.63 -22.86 5.49
CA THR A 15 -34.00 -23.36 5.59
C THR A 15 -34.75 -22.71 6.74
N ASP A 16 -34.10 -22.58 7.88
CA ASP A 16 -34.69 -21.97 9.08
C ASP A 16 -34.81 -20.45 8.89
N ALA A 17 -33.85 -19.79 8.21
CA ALA A 17 -33.97 -18.38 7.86
C ALA A 17 -35.21 -18.10 6.99
N VAL A 18 -35.46 -18.92 5.96
CA VAL A 18 -36.65 -18.79 5.11
C VAL A 18 -37.94 -19.04 5.87
N LYS A 19 -37.96 -19.99 6.84
CA LYS A 19 -39.14 -20.23 7.69
C LYS A 19 -39.42 -19.04 8.58
N CYS A 20 -38.40 -18.49 9.26
CA CYS A 20 -38.53 -17.33 10.13
C CYS A 20 -38.96 -16.08 9.34
N ASP A 21 -38.44 -15.91 8.12
CA ASP A 21 -38.79 -14.80 7.22
C ASP A 21 -40.27 -14.86 6.82
N LYS A 22 -40.80 -16.07 6.50
CA LYS A 22 -42.21 -16.27 6.19
C LYS A 22 -43.13 -16.07 7.39
N LEU A 23 -42.63 -16.34 8.60
CA LEU A 23 -43.37 -16.14 9.85
C LEU A 23 -43.24 -14.70 10.37
N GLU A 24 -42.61 -13.82 9.62
CA GLU A 24 -42.31 -12.42 10.01
C GLU A 24 -41.45 -12.28 11.28
N GLU A 25 -40.74 -13.34 11.70
CA GLU A 25 -39.75 -13.31 12.78
C GLU A 25 -38.41 -12.70 12.28
N TYR A 26 -38.45 -11.43 11.92
CA TYR A 26 -37.37 -10.75 11.18
C TYR A 26 -36.03 -10.76 11.93
N GLU A 27 -36.00 -10.70 13.26
CA GLU A 27 -34.71 -10.75 14.01
C GLU A 27 -34.01 -12.08 13.85
N LYS A 28 -34.78 -13.17 14.05
CA LYS A 28 -34.22 -14.52 13.91
C LYS A 28 -33.83 -14.83 12.47
N ALA A 29 -34.65 -14.40 11.49
CA ALA A 29 -34.40 -14.56 10.11
C ALA A 29 -33.09 -13.84 9.69
N PHE A 30 -32.87 -12.60 10.13
CA PHE A 30 -31.67 -11.82 9.90
C PHE A 30 -30.41 -12.54 10.40
N ASP A 31 -30.42 -13.01 11.65
CA ASP A 31 -29.27 -13.71 12.24
C ASP A 31 -28.94 -15.03 11.54
N LEU A 32 -29.96 -15.76 11.10
CA LEU A 32 -29.80 -17.03 10.39
C LEU A 32 -29.26 -16.83 8.97
N TYR A 33 -29.73 -15.81 8.23
CA TYR A 33 -29.17 -15.46 6.94
C TYR A 33 -27.71 -15.01 7.04
N LEU A 34 -27.33 -14.23 8.05
CA LEU A 34 -25.94 -13.86 8.29
C LEU A 34 -25.06 -15.07 8.63
N LYS A 35 -25.54 -15.99 9.48
CA LYS A 35 -24.84 -17.23 9.79
C LYS A 35 -24.62 -18.09 8.55
N ALA A 36 -25.63 -18.22 7.68
CA ALA A 36 -25.52 -18.94 6.42
C ALA A 36 -24.51 -18.30 5.48
N ALA A 37 -24.53 -16.97 5.30
CA ALA A 37 -23.59 -16.22 4.48
C ALA A 37 -22.13 -16.34 4.96
N ASN A 38 -21.90 -16.19 6.27
CA ASN A 38 -20.57 -16.34 6.88
C ASN A 38 -20.01 -17.76 6.72
N GLN A 39 -20.87 -18.79 6.88
CA GLN A 39 -20.45 -20.17 6.70
C GLN A 39 -20.09 -20.48 5.25
N LEU A 40 -20.81 -19.89 4.27
CA LEU A 40 -20.46 -19.98 2.85
C LEU A 40 -19.09 -19.34 2.55
N GLN A 41 -18.75 -18.20 3.19
CA GLN A 41 -17.43 -17.59 3.04
C GLN A 41 -16.31 -18.52 3.51
N VAL A 42 -16.53 -19.26 4.61
CA VAL A 42 -15.58 -20.27 5.09
C VAL A 42 -15.41 -21.39 4.04
N ILE A 43 -16.52 -21.90 3.49
CA ILE A 43 -16.46 -22.94 2.45
C ILE A 43 -15.71 -22.44 1.21
N ILE A 44 -15.97 -21.21 0.73
CA ILE A 44 -15.32 -20.59 -0.42
C ILE A 44 -13.79 -20.55 -0.24
N LYS A 45 -13.32 -20.34 0.98
CA LYS A 45 -11.88 -20.28 1.28
C LYS A 45 -11.19 -21.63 1.15
N TYR A 46 -11.88 -22.74 1.48
CA TYR A 46 -11.28 -24.09 1.54
C TYR A 46 -11.70 -25.02 0.41
N ASP A 47 -12.77 -24.75 -0.35
CA ASP A 47 -13.16 -25.55 -1.51
C ASP A 47 -12.15 -25.29 -2.65
N GLN A 48 -11.69 -26.35 -3.31
CA GLN A 48 -10.73 -26.24 -4.41
C GLN A 48 -11.40 -26.18 -5.79
N ASN A 49 -12.72 -26.45 -5.88
CA ASN A 49 -13.44 -26.49 -7.14
C ASN A 49 -13.93 -25.09 -7.57
N PRO A 50 -13.44 -24.55 -8.71
CA PRO A 50 -13.80 -23.20 -9.18
C PRO A 50 -15.30 -23.04 -9.47
N TYR A 51 -15.95 -24.09 -9.97
CA TYR A 51 -17.37 -24.06 -10.30
C TYR A 51 -18.24 -23.99 -9.05
N SER A 52 -17.93 -24.79 -8.03
CA SER A 52 -18.62 -24.76 -6.73
C SER A 52 -18.43 -23.41 -6.03
N LYS A 53 -17.23 -22.84 -6.08
CA LYS A 53 -16.95 -21.51 -5.52
C LYS A 53 -17.87 -20.43 -6.09
N LYS A 54 -18.08 -20.42 -7.41
CA LYS A 54 -18.93 -19.42 -8.07
C LYS A 54 -20.36 -19.49 -7.55
N ILE A 55 -20.92 -20.71 -7.40
CA ILE A 55 -22.27 -20.92 -6.86
C ILE A 55 -22.37 -20.45 -5.39
N TYR A 56 -21.35 -20.73 -4.58
CA TYR A 56 -21.34 -20.30 -3.18
C TYR A 56 -21.21 -18.79 -3.02
N ILE A 57 -20.45 -18.12 -3.88
CA ILE A 57 -20.35 -16.66 -3.91
C ILE A 57 -21.70 -16.02 -4.25
N GLU A 58 -22.41 -16.53 -5.25
CA GLU A 58 -23.74 -16.04 -5.62
C GLU A 58 -24.74 -16.23 -4.46
N ARG A 59 -24.80 -17.40 -3.86
CA ARG A 59 -25.68 -17.67 -2.71
C ARG A 59 -25.34 -16.84 -1.49
N ALA A 60 -24.05 -16.63 -1.19
CA ALA A 60 -23.65 -15.79 -0.08
C ALA A 60 -24.10 -14.32 -0.28
N LYS A 61 -24.06 -13.83 -1.53
CA LYS A 61 -24.59 -12.51 -1.89
C LYS A 61 -26.10 -12.42 -1.74
N GLU A 62 -26.83 -13.45 -2.18
CA GLU A 62 -28.29 -13.51 -2.02
C GLU A 62 -28.70 -13.47 -0.55
N TYR A 63 -28.06 -14.27 0.32
CA TYR A 63 -28.38 -14.28 1.74
C TYR A 63 -28.00 -12.94 2.42
N ALA A 64 -26.89 -12.34 2.04
CA ALA A 64 -26.50 -11.03 2.57
C ALA A 64 -27.46 -9.91 2.10
N SER A 65 -27.91 -9.96 0.83
CA SER A 65 -28.92 -9.01 0.32
C SER A 65 -30.24 -9.16 1.03
N ARG A 66 -30.71 -10.40 1.25
CA ARG A 66 -31.97 -10.65 1.96
C ARG A 66 -31.91 -10.22 3.41
N ALA A 67 -30.80 -10.46 4.10
CA ALA A 67 -30.57 -9.94 5.43
C ALA A 67 -30.66 -8.40 5.47
N LYS A 68 -30.10 -7.72 4.48
CA LYS A 68 -30.18 -6.25 4.37
C LYS A 68 -31.62 -5.76 4.19
N GLU A 69 -32.38 -6.38 3.29
CA GLU A 69 -33.80 -6.06 3.07
C GLU A 69 -34.65 -6.25 4.33
N ILE A 70 -34.43 -7.32 5.09
CA ILE A 70 -35.12 -7.59 6.35
C ILE A 70 -34.84 -6.48 7.36
N LYS A 71 -33.59 -6.02 7.43
CA LYS A 71 -33.18 -4.92 8.30
C LYS A 71 -33.85 -3.60 7.92
N GLU A 72 -33.97 -3.31 6.61
CA GLU A 72 -34.64 -2.12 6.09
C GLU A 72 -36.15 -2.15 6.37
N LYS A 73 -36.84 -3.31 6.18
CA LYS A 73 -38.24 -3.50 6.51
C LYS A 73 -38.55 -3.33 8.00
N LYS A 74 -37.61 -3.72 8.88
CA LYS A 74 -37.76 -3.51 10.33
C LYS A 74 -37.72 -2.02 10.67
N LEU A 75 -36.88 -1.23 9.99
CA LEU A 75 -36.81 0.23 10.14
C LEU A 75 -38.09 0.94 9.69
N GLU A 76 -38.78 0.44 8.66
CA GLU A 76 -40.05 0.99 8.18
C GLU A 76 -41.24 0.67 9.10
N LYS A 77 -41.30 -0.57 9.66
CA LYS A 77 -42.38 -0.95 10.62
C LYS A 77 -42.24 -0.27 11.99
N GLY A 78 -41.05 0.20 12.37
CA GLY A 78 -40.82 0.95 13.62
C GLY A 78 -41.30 2.41 13.61
N LYS A 79 -41.74 2.94 12.47
CA LYS A 79 -42.23 4.34 12.33
C LYS A 79 -43.74 4.54 12.57
N GLY A 80 -44.48 3.49 12.95
CA GLY A 80 -45.92 3.57 13.19
C GLY A 80 -46.31 3.08 14.58
N GLY A 81 -46.15 3.90 15.62
CA GLY A 81 -46.62 3.55 16.98
C GLY A 81 -46.19 4.60 18.00
N ASP A 82 -47.17 5.35 18.44
CA ASP A 82 -47.19 6.48 19.37
C ASP A 82 -46.52 6.17 20.76
N GLY A 83 -45.76 7.16 21.30
CA GLY A 83 -45.64 7.27 22.76
C GLY A 83 -44.27 7.40 23.39
N LYS A 84 -43.81 8.64 23.62
CA LYS A 84 -42.98 9.19 24.71
C LYS A 84 -41.60 8.60 25.04
N GLY A 85 -40.58 9.44 24.82
CA GLY A 85 -39.51 9.65 25.80
C GLY A 85 -38.14 9.10 25.43
N GLY A 86 -37.24 9.96 24.90
CA GLY A 86 -35.77 9.90 25.15
C GLY A 86 -35.00 8.81 24.42
N ASP A 87 -34.44 9.13 23.26
CA ASP A 87 -33.13 8.70 22.73
C ASP A 87 -33.04 8.75 21.19
N GLY A 88 -33.59 9.78 20.58
CA GLY A 88 -33.47 9.99 19.13
C GLY A 88 -32.10 10.48 18.65
N LYS A 89 -31.15 10.77 19.55
CA LYS A 89 -29.81 11.28 19.19
C LYS A 89 -28.73 10.19 19.06
N ALA A 90 -28.92 9.01 19.64
CA ALA A 90 -27.94 7.93 19.57
C ALA A 90 -27.95 7.17 18.24
N SER A 91 -29.09 7.06 17.57
CA SER A 91 -29.23 6.33 16.31
C SER A 91 -28.69 7.10 15.10
N GLU A 92 -28.89 8.43 15.05
CA GLU A 92 -28.32 9.27 13.97
C GLU A 92 -26.80 9.39 14.08
N ALA A 93 -26.27 9.50 15.31
CA ALA A 93 -24.82 9.51 15.54
C ALA A 93 -24.14 8.18 15.20
N ASP A 94 -24.81 7.04 15.38
CA ASP A 94 -24.26 5.73 15.02
C ASP A 94 -24.37 5.45 13.52
N GLU A 95 -25.37 5.95 12.83
CA GLU A 95 -25.46 5.92 11.36
C GLU A 95 -24.45 6.86 10.69
N GLU A 96 -24.27 8.06 11.23
CA GLU A 96 -23.20 8.97 10.76
C GLU A 96 -21.81 8.38 11.00
N LYS A 97 -21.57 7.73 12.13
CA LYS A 97 -20.30 7.03 12.40
C LYS A 97 -20.07 5.86 11.44
N LYS A 98 -21.08 5.06 11.12
CA LYS A 98 -20.97 3.97 10.16
C LYS A 98 -20.72 4.48 8.74
N LYS A 99 -21.40 5.53 8.31
CA LYS A 99 -21.14 6.19 7.02
C LYS A 99 -19.72 6.76 6.97
N LEU A 100 -19.25 7.35 8.07
CA LEU A 100 -17.88 7.86 8.18
C LEU A 100 -16.86 6.70 8.14
N GLU A 101 -17.11 5.58 8.82
CA GLU A 101 -16.25 4.38 8.77
C GLU A 101 -16.23 3.74 7.37
N GLU A 102 -17.34 3.70 6.65
CA GLU A 102 -17.41 3.27 5.25
C GLU A 102 -16.66 4.23 4.31
N GLN A 103 -16.78 5.53 4.53
CA GLN A 103 -16.06 6.56 3.78
C GLN A 103 -14.55 6.51 4.07
N LEU A 104 -14.17 6.34 5.33
CA LEU A 104 -12.78 6.17 5.76
C LEU A 104 -12.16 4.91 5.13
N SER A 105 -12.89 3.80 5.05
CA SER A 105 -12.41 2.56 4.41
C SER A 105 -12.13 2.72 2.92
N GLY A 106 -12.74 3.70 2.25
CA GLY A 106 -12.48 4.03 0.85
C GLY A 106 -11.28 4.96 0.62
N CYS A 107 -10.80 5.66 1.66
CA CYS A 107 -9.69 6.63 1.58
C CYS A 107 -8.48 6.21 2.40
N ILE A 108 -8.68 5.43 3.45
CA ILE A 108 -7.65 4.92 4.33
C ILE A 108 -7.37 3.48 3.94
N VAL A 109 -6.19 3.24 3.45
CA VAL A 109 -5.72 1.87 3.26
C VAL A 109 -5.16 1.38 4.58
N GLN A 110 -5.98 0.57 5.29
CA GLN A 110 -5.49 -0.15 6.46
C GLN A 110 -4.70 -1.35 5.96
N GLU A 111 -3.41 -1.20 5.87
CA GLU A 111 -2.49 -2.27 5.46
C GLU A 111 -1.82 -2.88 6.70
N LYS A 112 -1.54 -4.18 6.63
CA LYS A 112 -0.45 -4.79 7.40
C LYS A 112 0.72 -4.93 6.44
N PRO A 113 1.59 -3.93 6.35
CA PRO A 113 2.69 -3.98 5.41
C PRO A 113 3.61 -5.16 5.76
N ASN A 114 4.16 -5.79 4.74
CA ASN A 114 5.12 -6.88 4.88
C ASN A 114 6.45 -6.50 4.23
N VAL A 115 6.92 -5.30 4.55
CA VAL A 115 8.20 -4.76 4.08
C VAL A 115 9.18 -4.84 5.22
N LYS A 116 10.30 -5.53 5.03
CA LYS A 116 11.36 -5.63 6.03
C LYS A 116 12.42 -4.55 5.83
N TRP A 117 13.21 -4.25 6.86
CA TRP A 117 14.36 -3.35 6.75
C TRP A 117 15.40 -3.82 5.72
N GLU A 118 15.49 -5.13 5.51
CA GLU A 118 16.38 -5.76 4.53
C GLU A 118 15.96 -5.47 3.08
N ASP A 119 14.67 -5.21 2.85
CA ASP A 119 14.12 -4.85 1.53
C ASP A 119 14.40 -3.38 1.18
N VAL A 120 14.88 -2.58 2.14
CA VAL A 120 15.26 -1.18 1.96
C VAL A 120 16.78 -1.11 1.81
N ALA A 121 17.25 -0.82 0.59
CA ALA A 121 18.69 -0.70 0.34
C ALA A 121 19.25 0.61 0.90
N GLY A 122 20.35 0.55 1.65
CA GLY A 122 21.01 1.71 2.24
C GLY A 122 20.15 2.46 3.26
N LEU A 123 20.32 3.79 3.34
CA LEU A 123 19.59 4.70 4.24
C LEU A 123 19.75 4.35 5.73
N GLU A 124 20.94 3.87 6.14
CA GLU A 124 21.16 3.34 7.50
C GLU A 124 20.87 4.37 8.59
N LYS A 125 21.31 5.62 8.41
CA LYS A 125 21.02 6.71 9.36
C LYS A 125 19.52 6.99 9.48
N ALA A 126 18.78 6.97 8.36
CA ALA A 126 17.34 7.16 8.35
C ALA A 126 16.60 5.98 9.02
N LYS A 127 17.07 4.74 8.78
CA LYS A 127 16.57 3.55 9.45
C LYS A 127 16.81 3.64 10.97
N GLU A 128 18.01 4.02 11.40
CA GLU A 128 18.34 4.20 12.83
C GLU A 128 17.46 5.27 13.47
N ALA A 129 17.32 6.42 12.80
CA ALA A 129 16.48 7.50 13.29
C ALA A 129 15.00 7.09 13.43
N LEU A 130 14.49 6.28 12.51
CA LEU A 130 13.14 5.72 12.61
C LEU A 130 13.03 4.62 13.65
N LYS A 131 14.04 3.75 13.80
CA LYS A 131 14.08 2.75 14.88
C LYS A 131 14.02 3.42 16.24
N GLU A 132 14.82 4.47 16.45
CA GLU A 132 14.81 5.27 17.68
C GLU A 132 13.44 5.90 17.96
N ALA A 133 12.84 6.46 16.93
CA ALA A 133 11.61 7.23 17.07
C ALA A 133 10.34 6.38 17.17
N VAL A 134 10.32 5.20 16.57
CA VAL A 134 9.13 4.36 16.40
C VAL A 134 9.22 3.08 17.23
N ILE A 135 10.35 2.36 17.12
CA ILE A 135 10.48 1.02 17.68
C ILE A 135 10.85 1.07 19.15
N PHE A 136 11.81 1.92 19.52
CA PHE A 136 12.30 1.97 20.90
C PHE A 136 11.22 2.37 21.92
N PRO A 137 10.33 3.35 21.65
CA PRO A 137 9.24 3.67 22.57
C PRO A 137 8.28 2.50 22.82
N ILE A 138 8.08 1.65 21.81
CA ILE A 138 7.19 0.47 21.91
C ILE A 138 7.89 -0.68 22.60
N LYS A 139 9.14 -0.99 22.22
CA LYS A 139 9.90 -2.12 22.79
C LYS A 139 10.47 -1.82 24.19
N PHE A 140 10.80 -0.58 24.47
CA PHE A 140 11.48 -0.15 25.70
C PHE A 140 10.80 1.08 26.34
N PRO A 141 9.52 1.02 26.71
CA PRO A 141 8.78 2.17 27.27
C PRO A 141 9.42 2.75 28.53
N GLN A 142 10.16 1.94 29.28
CA GLN A 142 10.89 2.38 30.48
C GLN A 142 11.98 3.43 30.20
N LEU A 143 12.49 3.53 28.97
CA LEU A 143 13.47 4.53 28.58
C LEU A 143 12.84 5.91 28.32
N PHE A 144 11.53 5.95 28.12
CA PHE A 144 10.77 7.14 27.72
C PHE A 144 9.94 7.70 28.87
N GLN A 145 10.59 7.93 30.02
CA GLN A 145 9.95 8.48 31.22
C GLN A 145 10.35 9.94 31.46
N GLY A 146 9.46 10.68 32.11
CA GLY A 146 9.69 12.07 32.50
C GLY A 146 9.79 13.02 31.29
N LYS A 147 10.94 13.66 31.10
CA LYS A 147 11.19 14.56 29.97
C LYS A 147 11.52 13.87 28.65
N ARG A 148 11.84 12.58 28.67
CA ARG A 148 12.13 11.78 27.46
C ARG A 148 10.82 11.27 26.88
N LYS A 149 10.13 12.13 26.13
CA LYS A 149 8.87 11.73 25.45
C LYS A 149 9.16 11.23 24.04
N PRO A 150 8.47 10.17 23.58
CA PRO A 150 8.56 9.72 22.18
C PRO A 150 8.20 10.84 21.21
N TRP A 151 8.80 10.79 20.02
CA TRP A 151 8.42 11.68 18.92
C TRP A 151 7.02 11.33 18.43
N LYS A 152 6.21 12.36 18.17
CA LYS A 152 4.82 12.21 17.74
C LYS A 152 4.62 12.43 16.26
N GLY A 153 5.49 13.26 15.67
CA GLY A 153 5.48 13.59 14.27
C GLY A 153 6.88 13.55 13.68
N ILE A 154 7.03 12.79 12.59
CA ILE A 154 8.27 12.68 11.84
C ILE A 154 7.96 13.02 10.39
N LEU A 155 8.77 13.90 9.80
CA LEU A 155 8.70 14.26 8.40
C LEU A 155 9.85 13.59 7.65
N LEU A 156 9.51 12.74 6.68
CA LEU A 156 10.43 12.19 5.70
C LEU A 156 10.42 13.12 4.48
N TYR A 157 11.56 13.65 4.10
CA TYR A 157 11.62 14.53 2.94
C TYR A 157 12.86 14.22 2.09
N GLY A 158 12.81 14.59 0.81
CA GLY A 158 13.90 14.33 -0.12
C GLY A 158 13.39 14.19 -1.56
N PRO A 159 14.26 13.94 -2.52
CA PRO A 159 13.91 13.82 -3.92
C PRO A 159 12.85 12.76 -4.18
N PRO A 160 12.06 12.86 -5.26
CA PRO A 160 11.10 11.82 -5.63
C PRO A 160 11.81 10.49 -5.91
N GLY A 161 11.11 9.38 -5.67
CA GLY A 161 11.63 8.04 -5.99
C GLY A 161 12.70 7.50 -5.04
N THR A 162 13.00 8.18 -3.90
CA THR A 162 14.01 7.74 -2.92
C THR A 162 13.51 6.71 -1.91
N GLY A 163 12.24 6.28 -1.98
CA GLY A 163 11.71 5.22 -1.14
C GLY A 163 11.11 5.68 0.20
N LYS A 164 10.72 6.97 0.36
CA LYS A 164 10.10 7.50 1.59
C LYS A 164 8.91 6.69 2.07
N SER A 165 7.97 6.39 1.18
CA SER A 165 6.76 5.60 1.49
C SER A 165 7.11 4.14 1.81
N PHE A 166 8.15 3.59 1.17
CA PHE A 166 8.63 2.22 1.40
C PHE A 166 9.28 2.11 2.79
N LEU A 167 10.09 3.12 3.17
CA LEU A 167 10.71 3.22 4.49
C LEU A 167 9.66 3.35 5.61
N ALA A 168 8.59 4.12 5.38
CA ALA A 168 7.46 4.23 6.32
C ALA A 168 6.75 2.88 6.52
N LYS A 169 6.55 2.11 5.43
CA LYS A 169 5.98 0.76 5.50
C LYS A 169 6.89 -0.21 6.25
N ALA A 170 8.20 -0.14 6.05
CA ALA A 170 9.17 -0.96 6.79
C ALA A 170 9.13 -0.66 8.29
N ALA A 171 9.08 0.62 8.67
CA ALA A 171 8.95 1.03 10.07
C ALA A 171 7.64 0.50 10.70
N ALA A 172 6.54 0.53 9.97
CA ALA A 172 5.25 0.02 10.45
C ALA A 172 5.23 -1.51 10.60
N THR A 173 5.88 -2.25 9.69
CA THR A 173 6.01 -3.72 9.78
C THR A 173 6.67 -4.14 11.09
N GLU A 174 7.76 -3.48 11.47
CA GLU A 174 8.53 -3.79 12.68
C GLU A 174 7.79 -3.50 13.99
N THR A 175 6.85 -2.58 13.98
CA THR A 175 6.07 -2.23 15.18
C THR A 175 4.91 -3.19 15.44
N HIS A 176 4.60 -4.08 14.50
CA HIS A 176 3.38 -4.88 14.50
C HIS A 176 2.11 -4.04 14.75
N GLY A 177 2.24 -2.72 14.53
CA GLY A 177 1.15 -1.76 14.71
C GLY A 177 0.22 -1.68 13.51
N ASN A 178 -0.91 -1.00 13.71
CA ASN A 178 -1.82 -0.70 12.61
C ASN A 178 -1.25 0.45 11.78
N PHE A 179 -1.17 0.25 10.46
CA PHE A 179 -0.69 1.24 9.50
C PHE A 179 -1.86 1.83 8.71
N PHE A 180 -2.05 3.13 8.86
CA PHE A 180 -3.08 3.89 8.16
C PHE A 180 -2.42 4.77 7.12
N SER A 181 -2.44 4.34 5.86
CA SER A 181 -1.89 5.12 4.74
C SER A 181 -2.96 5.97 4.11
N VAL A 182 -2.69 7.25 4.00
CA VAL A 182 -3.58 8.23 3.38
C VAL A 182 -2.78 9.10 2.43
N SER A 183 -3.21 9.16 1.16
CA SER A 183 -2.71 10.17 0.23
C SER A 183 -3.44 11.49 0.48
N ALA A 184 -2.68 12.54 0.76
CA ALA A 184 -3.23 13.86 1.02
C ALA A 184 -4.07 14.38 -0.17
N ALA A 185 -3.67 14.10 -1.41
CA ALA A 185 -4.42 14.44 -2.62
C ALA A 185 -5.82 13.81 -2.66
N ASN A 186 -5.97 12.57 -2.16
CA ASN A 186 -7.26 11.87 -2.14
C ASN A 186 -8.24 12.46 -1.14
N ILE A 187 -7.76 13.09 -0.06
CA ILE A 187 -8.61 13.75 0.94
C ILE A 187 -9.32 14.97 0.33
N VAL A 188 -8.61 15.75 -0.49
CA VAL A 188 -9.15 16.98 -1.09
C VAL A 188 -10.04 16.69 -2.30
N SER A 189 -9.62 15.77 -3.17
CA SER A 189 -10.28 15.55 -4.48
C SER A 189 -11.65 14.87 -4.35
N LYS A 190 -11.82 13.97 -3.39
CA LYS A 190 -13.06 13.18 -3.26
C LYS A 190 -14.09 13.79 -2.30
N TRP A 191 -13.70 14.72 -1.39
CA TRP A 191 -14.52 15.09 -0.24
C TRP A 191 -14.48 16.59 0.07
N MET A 192 -14.68 17.44 -0.95
CA MET A 192 -14.84 18.88 -0.73
C MET A 192 -16.05 19.14 0.18
N GLY A 193 -15.77 19.57 1.41
CA GLY A 193 -16.79 19.88 2.44
C GLY A 193 -16.78 18.95 3.67
N GLU A 194 -16.23 17.72 3.58
CA GLU A 194 -16.17 16.76 4.69
C GLU A 194 -14.75 16.40 5.15
N SER A 195 -13.73 17.03 4.55
CA SER A 195 -12.31 16.71 4.78
C SER A 195 -11.88 16.86 6.23
N GLU A 196 -12.50 17.77 7.01
CA GLU A 196 -12.24 17.91 8.46
C GLU A 196 -12.70 16.68 9.23
N ARG A 197 -13.91 16.16 8.91
CA ARG A 197 -14.47 14.96 9.55
C ARG A 197 -13.62 13.74 9.25
N LEU A 198 -13.03 13.65 8.05
CA LEU A 198 -12.13 12.57 7.66
C LEU A 198 -10.83 12.58 8.47
N ILE A 199 -10.19 13.74 8.63
CA ILE A 199 -8.98 13.86 9.46
C ILE A 199 -9.29 13.47 10.91
N LYS A 200 -10.37 14.01 11.50
CA LYS A 200 -10.78 13.63 12.85
C LYS A 200 -11.05 12.14 12.97
N GLY A 201 -11.82 11.57 12.03
CA GLY A 201 -12.12 10.13 11.99
C GLY A 201 -10.86 9.26 11.86
N LEU A 202 -9.86 9.67 11.07
CA LEU A 202 -8.57 9.00 10.93
C LEU A 202 -7.84 8.93 12.27
N PHE A 203 -7.74 10.05 12.99
CA PHE A 203 -7.10 10.07 14.30
C PHE A 203 -7.90 9.27 15.34
N ASP A 204 -9.23 9.33 15.32
CA ASP A 204 -10.08 8.55 16.20
C ASP A 204 -9.95 7.04 15.93
N LEU A 205 -9.82 6.65 14.66
CA LEU A 205 -9.56 5.26 14.27
C LEU A 205 -8.19 4.79 14.75
N ALA A 206 -7.16 5.63 14.62
CA ALA A 206 -5.83 5.34 15.13
C ALA A 206 -5.80 5.20 16.66
N ARG A 207 -6.56 6.05 17.39
CA ARG A 207 -6.72 5.97 18.85
C ARG A 207 -7.33 4.66 19.31
N LYS A 208 -8.33 4.15 18.56
CA LYS A 208 -8.99 2.87 18.86
C LYS A 208 -8.08 1.66 18.57
N ASN A 209 -7.10 1.81 17.68
CA ASN A 209 -6.28 0.71 17.17
C ASN A 209 -4.79 0.88 17.49
N LYS A 210 -4.46 1.29 18.70
CA LYS A 210 -3.07 1.45 19.15
C LYS A 210 -2.36 0.09 19.31
N PRO A 211 -1.05 -0.01 19.04
CA PRO A 211 -0.18 1.02 18.49
C PRO A 211 -0.48 1.29 17.01
N ALA A 212 -0.42 2.55 16.60
CA ALA A 212 -0.82 2.99 15.28
C ALA A 212 0.18 3.96 14.65
N VAL A 213 0.41 3.79 13.35
CA VAL A 213 1.18 4.70 12.51
C VAL A 213 0.25 5.31 11.48
N ILE A 214 0.08 6.62 11.50
CA ILE A 214 -0.62 7.38 10.46
C ILE A 214 0.43 7.88 9.47
N PHE A 215 0.35 7.41 8.24
CA PHE A 215 1.24 7.83 7.16
C PHE A 215 0.49 8.74 6.17
N LEU A 216 1.01 9.94 5.99
CA LEU A 216 0.49 10.94 5.07
C LEU A 216 1.49 11.14 3.94
N ASP A 217 1.17 10.62 2.76
CA ASP A 217 2.00 10.81 1.57
C ASP A 217 1.63 12.10 0.85
N GLU A 218 2.63 12.72 0.20
CA GLU A 218 2.49 13.98 -0.54
C GLU A 218 1.81 15.09 0.29
N ILE A 219 2.23 15.20 1.54
CA ILE A 219 1.58 16.11 2.52
C ILE A 219 1.58 17.58 2.05
N ASP A 220 2.53 17.95 1.20
CA ASP A 220 2.64 19.29 0.61
C ASP A 220 1.46 19.66 -0.29
N SER A 221 0.80 18.69 -0.91
CA SER A 221 -0.37 18.92 -1.77
C SER A 221 -1.55 19.55 -1.01
N VAL A 222 -1.64 19.32 0.31
CA VAL A 222 -2.74 19.76 1.16
C VAL A 222 -2.28 20.72 2.26
N MET A 223 -1.07 20.50 2.78
CA MET A 223 -0.52 21.25 3.91
C MET A 223 0.51 22.32 3.45
N GLY A 224 0.40 22.77 2.19
CA GLY A 224 1.24 23.84 1.64
C GLY A 224 1.07 25.18 2.37
N ALA A 225 1.98 26.13 2.12
CA ALA A 225 1.90 27.49 2.68
C ALA A 225 0.56 28.15 2.34
N ARG A 226 0.06 28.99 3.24
CA ARG A 226 -1.20 29.71 3.04
C ARG A 226 -1.05 30.72 1.91
N SER A 227 -2.01 30.73 1.00
CA SER A 227 -2.13 31.70 -0.07
C SER A 227 -3.48 32.42 0.04
N ASP A 228 -3.55 33.64 -0.47
CA ASP A 228 -4.79 34.43 -0.46
C ASP A 228 -5.94 33.78 -1.24
N ASN A 229 -5.61 32.88 -2.18
CA ASN A 229 -6.55 32.10 -2.98
C ASN A 229 -6.81 30.69 -2.44
N GLU A 230 -6.41 30.39 -1.21
CA GLU A 230 -6.61 29.07 -0.61
C GLU A 230 -8.10 28.82 -0.36
N ASN A 231 -8.58 27.65 -0.79
CA ASN A 231 -9.97 27.23 -0.57
C ASN A 231 -10.22 27.06 0.94
N ASP A 232 -11.37 27.60 1.41
CA ASP A 232 -11.79 27.49 2.81
C ASP A 232 -11.80 26.06 3.34
N ALA A 233 -12.13 25.08 2.51
CA ALA A 233 -12.07 23.67 2.89
C ALA A 233 -10.65 23.22 3.24
N THR A 234 -9.64 23.60 2.45
CA THR A 234 -8.23 23.27 2.73
C THR A 234 -7.73 23.96 3.99
N ARG A 235 -8.13 25.21 4.23
CA ARG A 235 -7.79 25.97 5.44
C ARG A 235 -8.34 25.30 6.70
N ARG A 236 -9.60 24.83 6.66
CA ARG A 236 -10.23 24.12 7.78
C ARG A 236 -9.56 22.79 8.03
N LEU A 237 -9.27 22.03 6.96
CA LEU A 237 -8.55 20.76 7.05
C LEU A 237 -7.18 20.92 7.72
N LYS A 238 -6.39 21.95 7.33
CA LYS A 238 -5.11 22.28 8.00
C LYS A 238 -5.29 22.57 9.49
N THR A 239 -6.32 23.33 9.80
CA THR A 239 -6.63 23.69 11.20
C THR A 239 -6.97 22.46 12.02
N GLU A 240 -7.83 21.57 11.50
CA GLU A 240 -8.19 20.31 12.17
C GLU A 240 -6.98 19.39 12.33
N PHE A 241 -6.16 19.25 11.28
CA PHE A 241 -4.92 18.48 11.36
C PHE A 241 -3.98 19.00 12.48
N LEU A 242 -3.81 20.32 12.57
CA LEU A 242 -3.00 20.95 13.62
C LEU A 242 -3.56 20.69 15.02
N ILE A 243 -4.89 20.72 15.18
CA ILE A 243 -5.59 20.41 16.43
C ILE A 243 -5.36 18.94 16.82
N GLN A 244 -5.57 18.02 15.88
CA GLN A 244 -5.38 16.59 16.12
C GLN A 244 -3.92 16.26 16.46
N MET A 245 -2.96 16.85 15.74
CA MET A 245 -1.53 16.71 16.06
C MET A 245 -1.14 17.29 17.43
N GLN A 246 -1.84 18.32 17.93
CA GLN A 246 -1.62 18.87 19.28
C GLN A 246 -2.23 17.97 20.35
N GLY A 247 -3.43 17.44 20.10
CA GLY A 247 -4.13 16.52 21.00
C GLY A 247 -3.38 15.19 21.20
N VAL A 248 -2.50 14.81 20.28
CA VAL A 248 -1.57 13.68 20.42
C VAL A 248 -0.61 13.98 21.59
N GLY A 249 -1.07 13.89 22.83
CA GLY A 249 -0.21 14.29 23.95
C GLY A 249 -0.61 13.90 25.35
N ASN A 250 -1.87 13.77 25.64
CA ASN A 250 -2.32 13.42 26.98
C ASN A 250 -2.98 12.03 27.07
N ASP A 251 -3.63 11.56 25.97
CA ASP A 251 -4.23 10.21 25.89
C ASP A 251 -3.72 9.40 24.69
N ASP A 252 -2.78 9.92 23.90
CA ASP A 252 -2.39 9.39 22.59
C ASP A 252 -1.00 8.73 22.58
N GLU A 253 -0.52 8.24 23.69
CA GLU A 253 0.64 7.34 23.72
C GLU A 253 0.36 6.13 22.78
N GLY A 254 1.31 5.85 21.87
CA GLY A 254 1.19 4.78 20.90
C GLY A 254 0.66 5.19 19.51
N ILE A 255 0.53 6.49 19.21
CA ILE A 255 0.26 6.99 17.85
C ILE A 255 1.46 7.79 17.34
N LEU A 256 1.92 7.46 16.14
CA LEU A 256 2.93 8.20 15.41
C LEU A 256 2.36 8.71 14.10
N VAL A 257 2.64 9.97 13.78
CA VAL A 257 2.32 10.55 12.46
C VAL A 257 3.59 10.66 11.64
N LEU A 258 3.64 9.97 10.52
CA LEU A 258 4.70 10.07 9.50
C LEU A 258 4.18 10.88 8.32
N GLY A 259 4.80 12.02 8.03
CA GLY A 259 4.56 12.77 6.80
C GLY A 259 5.65 12.50 5.78
N ALA A 260 5.31 12.40 4.49
CA ALA A 260 6.27 12.35 3.40
C ALA A 260 6.04 13.50 2.42
N THR A 261 7.12 14.12 1.94
CA THR A 261 7.06 15.20 0.96
C THR A 261 8.30 15.24 0.07
N ASN A 262 8.13 15.65 -1.17
CA ASN A 262 9.24 15.95 -2.09
C ASN A 262 9.67 17.42 -2.01
N ILE A 263 8.82 18.31 -1.49
CA ILE A 263 9.03 19.77 -1.46
C ILE A 263 8.79 20.34 -0.07
N PRO A 264 9.70 20.06 0.90
CA PRO A 264 9.51 20.39 2.31
C PRO A 264 9.42 21.90 2.58
N TRP A 265 9.99 22.75 1.74
CA TRP A 265 9.90 24.22 1.83
C TRP A 265 8.51 24.75 1.49
N ALA A 266 7.69 23.99 0.74
CA ALA A 266 6.32 24.38 0.42
C ALA A 266 5.35 24.20 1.59
N LEU A 267 5.72 23.49 2.65
CA LEU A 267 4.86 23.23 3.81
C LEU A 267 4.60 24.49 4.63
N ASP A 268 3.37 24.62 5.12
CA ASP A 268 2.99 25.64 6.11
C ASP A 268 3.92 25.57 7.33
N PRO A 269 4.50 26.69 7.78
CA PRO A 269 5.40 26.73 8.94
C PRO A 269 4.79 26.14 10.22
N ALA A 270 3.48 26.29 10.44
CA ALA A 270 2.80 25.73 11.60
C ALA A 270 2.71 24.19 11.51
N VAL A 271 2.44 23.66 10.33
CA VAL A 271 2.46 22.20 10.06
C VAL A 271 3.88 21.65 10.22
N ARG A 272 4.88 22.32 9.63
CA ARG A 272 6.30 21.93 9.74
C ARG A 272 6.80 21.87 11.19
N ARG A 273 6.31 22.76 12.06
CA ARG A 273 6.63 22.74 13.51
C ARG A 273 6.03 21.57 14.26
N ARG A 274 4.95 20.95 13.78
CA ARG A 274 4.34 19.76 14.38
C ARG A 274 5.16 18.50 14.13
N PHE A 275 5.91 18.47 13.04
CA PHE A 275 6.89 17.41 12.78
C PHE A 275 8.18 17.72 13.53
N GLN A 276 8.32 17.11 14.70
CA GLN A 276 9.42 17.36 15.64
C GLN A 276 10.76 16.87 15.09
N LYS A 277 10.75 15.75 14.38
CA LYS A 277 11.92 15.17 13.71
C LYS A 277 11.74 15.25 12.19
N LYS A 278 12.77 15.70 11.49
CA LYS A 278 12.78 15.84 10.03
C LYS A 278 13.98 15.07 9.48
N ILE A 279 13.71 14.02 8.72
CA ILE A 279 14.72 13.09 8.25
C ILE A 279 14.85 13.25 6.72
N TYR A 280 16.04 13.62 6.29
CA TYR A 280 16.37 13.71 4.87
C TYR A 280 16.61 12.32 4.29
N ILE A 281 15.92 11.98 3.21
CA ILE A 281 16.09 10.75 2.47
C ILE A 281 16.81 11.10 1.17
N SER A 282 18.12 10.89 1.16
CA SER A 282 19.00 11.20 0.04
C SER A 282 18.80 10.24 -1.14
N LEU A 283 19.41 10.57 -2.27
CA LEU A 283 19.62 9.61 -3.36
C LEU A 283 20.48 8.45 -2.85
N PRO A 284 20.30 7.23 -3.43
CA PRO A 284 21.05 6.05 -3.00
C PRO A 284 22.54 6.18 -3.35
N GLU A 285 23.40 5.86 -2.38
CA GLU A 285 24.85 5.74 -2.55
C GLU A 285 25.20 4.52 -3.43
N LEU A 286 26.47 4.40 -3.82
CA LEU A 286 26.96 3.36 -4.73
C LEU A 286 26.53 1.96 -4.26
N ASP A 287 26.81 1.63 -2.99
CA ASP A 287 26.51 0.31 -2.42
C ASP A 287 25.00 0.05 -2.37
N ALA A 288 24.23 1.08 -2.04
CA ALA A 288 22.76 1.00 -2.05
C ALA A 288 22.22 0.75 -3.46
N ARG A 289 22.78 1.40 -4.50
CA ARG A 289 22.38 1.16 -5.88
C ARG A 289 22.67 -0.27 -6.33
N LYS A 290 23.84 -0.81 -5.94
CA LYS A 290 24.18 -2.21 -6.21
C LYS A 290 23.16 -3.16 -5.60
N VAL A 291 22.86 -3.01 -4.31
CA VAL A 291 21.83 -3.80 -3.62
C VAL A 291 20.44 -3.63 -4.27
N MET A 292 20.09 -2.43 -4.75
CA MET A 292 18.84 -2.22 -5.47
C MET A 292 18.75 -3.01 -6.77
N PHE A 293 19.86 -3.12 -7.54
CA PHE A 293 19.89 -3.99 -8.72
C PHE A 293 19.70 -5.46 -8.34
N GLU A 294 20.38 -5.93 -7.31
CA GLU A 294 20.23 -7.32 -6.81
C GLU A 294 18.79 -7.63 -6.39
N LEU A 295 18.17 -6.72 -5.62
CA LEU A 295 16.78 -6.88 -5.17
C LEU A 295 15.79 -6.89 -6.34
N ASN A 296 15.97 -6.00 -7.32
CA ASN A 296 15.09 -5.92 -8.49
C ASN A 296 15.28 -7.11 -9.47
N LEU A 297 16.46 -7.73 -9.49
CA LEU A 297 16.75 -8.92 -10.30
C LEU A 297 16.32 -10.22 -9.62
N LYS A 298 15.97 -10.17 -8.33
CA LYS A 298 15.60 -11.37 -7.57
C LYS A 298 14.46 -12.14 -8.22
N GLY A 299 14.70 -13.40 -8.52
CA GLY A 299 13.72 -14.27 -9.21
C GLY A 299 13.73 -14.18 -10.73
N THR A 300 14.54 -13.29 -11.33
CA THR A 300 14.72 -13.18 -12.78
C THR A 300 15.97 -13.92 -13.23
N PRO A 301 15.89 -14.87 -14.19
CA PRO A 301 17.07 -15.54 -14.73
C PRO A 301 18.02 -14.55 -15.39
N ASN A 302 19.23 -14.41 -14.87
CA ASN A 302 20.26 -13.51 -15.37
C ASN A 302 21.64 -14.14 -15.30
N THR A 303 22.64 -13.51 -15.91
CA THR A 303 24.05 -13.96 -15.92
C THR A 303 25.00 -12.86 -15.43
N LEU A 304 24.47 -11.84 -14.74
CA LEU A 304 25.27 -10.73 -14.26
C LEU A 304 26.24 -11.20 -13.16
N THR A 305 27.48 -10.74 -13.27
CA THR A 305 28.50 -10.92 -12.23
C THR A 305 28.46 -9.76 -11.23
N ASP A 306 29.10 -9.95 -10.09
CA ASP A 306 29.21 -8.93 -9.04
C ASP A 306 29.90 -7.64 -9.53
N ASP A 307 30.96 -7.80 -10.35
CA ASP A 307 31.68 -6.69 -10.98
C ASP A 307 30.79 -5.90 -11.96
N GLN A 308 29.94 -6.61 -12.69
CA GLN A 308 29.00 -5.97 -13.63
C GLN A 308 27.88 -5.21 -12.88
N LEU A 309 27.43 -5.72 -11.74
CA LEU A 309 26.48 -5.01 -10.89
C LEU A 309 27.10 -3.75 -10.28
N GLU A 310 28.37 -3.82 -9.90
CA GLU A 310 29.12 -2.64 -9.42
C GLU A 310 29.31 -1.60 -10.53
N ASP A 311 29.63 -2.01 -11.75
CA ASP A 311 29.75 -1.11 -12.91
C ASP A 311 28.40 -0.43 -13.25
N LEU A 312 27.31 -1.18 -13.19
CA LEU A 312 25.95 -0.60 -13.31
C LEU A 312 25.67 0.42 -12.21
N ALA A 313 26.04 0.12 -10.98
CA ALA A 313 25.88 1.03 -9.85
C ALA A 313 26.70 2.32 -10.04
N ARG A 314 27.91 2.24 -10.58
CA ARG A 314 28.75 3.39 -10.94
C ARG A 314 28.13 4.22 -12.07
N SER A 315 27.63 3.54 -13.12
CA SER A 315 27.03 4.17 -14.28
C SER A 315 25.67 4.85 -14.02
N THR A 316 25.06 4.59 -12.87
CA THR A 316 23.78 5.15 -12.44
C THR A 316 23.90 6.16 -11.31
N GLU A 317 25.02 6.90 -11.26
CA GLU A 317 25.17 8.00 -10.32
C GLU A 317 24.06 9.05 -10.54
N GLY A 318 23.44 9.50 -9.44
CA GLY A 318 22.32 10.46 -9.48
C GLY A 318 20.95 9.84 -9.78
N PHE A 319 20.87 8.53 -10.01
CA PHE A 319 19.58 7.85 -10.17
C PHE A 319 18.88 7.67 -8.80
N SER A 320 17.57 7.88 -8.78
CA SER A 320 16.73 7.52 -7.65
C SER A 320 16.44 6.01 -7.62
N GLY A 321 15.91 5.49 -6.52
CA GLY A 321 15.48 4.09 -6.46
C GLY A 321 14.42 3.73 -7.49
N SER A 322 13.53 4.67 -7.80
CA SER A 322 12.52 4.54 -8.86
C SER A 322 13.16 4.46 -10.25
N ASP A 323 14.19 5.27 -10.52
CA ASP A 323 14.93 5.24 -11.80
C ASP A 323 15.63 3.90 -11.98
N ILE A 324 16.26 3.36 -10.91
CA ILE A 324 16.93 2.05 -10.94
C ILE A 324 15.92 0.94 -11.18
N SER A 325 14.76 0.97 -10.53
CA SER A 325 13.70 -0.03 -10.76
C SER A 325 13.19 0.03 -12.20
N THR A 326 12.96 1.21 -12.74
CA THR A 326 12.51 1.41 -14.14
C THR A 326 13.58 0.91 -15.12
N LEU A 327 14.85 1.25 -14.90
CA LEU A 327 15.98 0.77 -15.69
C LEU A 327 16.08 -0.75 -15.68
N THR A 328 15.99 -1.35 -14.49
CA THR A 328 16.06 -2.82 -14.32
C THR A 328 14.90 -3.49 -15.04
N GLN A 329 13.68 -2.95 -14.91
CA GLN A 329 12.51 -3.47 -15.60
C GLN A 329 12.67 -3.38 -17.10
N ASP A 330 13.20 -2.27 -17.65
CA ASP A 330 13.45 -2.11 -19.08
C ASP A 330 14.49 -3.13 -19.58
N ALA A 331 15.56 -3.37 -18.82
CA ALA A 331 16.57 -4.38 -19.11
C ALA A 331 16.01 -5.82 -19.07
N ILE A 332 15.15 -6.14 -18.10
CA ILE A 332 14.47 -7.44 -18.00
C ILE A 332 13.57 -7.71 -19.21
N PHE A 333 13.02 -6.67 -19.85
CA PHE A 333 12.21 -6.80 -21.05
C PHE A 333 13.01 -6.95 -22.34
N GLU A 334 14.33 -6.68 -22.36
CA GLU A 334 15.16 -6.84 -23.56
C GLU A 334 15.16 -8.28 -24.12
N PRO A 335 15.29 -9.35 -23.31
CA PRO A 335 15.14 -10.71 -23.81
C PRO A 335 13.77 -10.97 -24.48
N VAL A 336 12.70 -10.35 -24.00
CA VAL A 336 11.37 -10.47 -24.60
C VAL A 336 11.34 -9.74 -25.97
N ARG A 337 11.93 -8.55 -26.05
CA ARG A 337 12.07 -7.80 -27.32
C ARG A 337 12.91 -8.56 -28.34
N LYS A 338 13.99 -9.22 -27.89
CA LYS A 338 14.79 -10.10 -28.72
C LYS A 338 13.97 -11.26 -29.30
N CYS A 339 13.12 -11.89 -28.50
CA CYS A 339 12.19 -12.93 -29.00
C CYS A 339 11.19 -12.37 -30.02
N GLN A 340 10.67 -11.15 -29.78
CA GLN A 340 9.68 -10.52 -30.66
C GLN A 340 10.27 -10.11 -32.01
N SER A 341 11.53 -9.66 -32.04
CA SER A 341 12.25 -9.23 -33.26
C SER A 341 12.97 -10.37 -33.98
N ALA A 342 13.08 -11.56 -33.35
CA ALA A 342 13.79 -12.68 -33.94
C ALA A 342 13.06 -13.23 -35.18
N GLU A 343 13.82 -13.51 -36.25
CA GLU A 343 13.34 -14.20 -37.44
C GLU A 343 13.72 -15.69 -37.46
N PHE A 344 14.58 -16.12 -36.52
CA PHE A 344 15.05 -17.50 -36.42
C PHE A 344 14.99 -17.97 -34.99
N PHE A 345 14.51 -19.23 -34.83
CA PHE A 345 14.46 -19.93 -33.58
C PHE A 345 15.09 -21.31 -33.70
N LYS A 346 15.76 -21.77 -32.65
CA LYS A 346 16.27 -23.15 -32.56
C LYS A 346 15.59 -23.92 -31.45
N LYS A 347 15.45 -25.23 -31.63
CA LYS A 347 14.98 -26.14 -30.59
C LYS A 347 16.14 -26.49 -29.64
N ILE A 348 15.85 -26.43 -28.35
CA ILE A 348 16.72 -26.93 -27.29
C ILE A 348 15.97 -27.97 -26.46
N PRO A 349 16.66 -28.83 -25.69
CA PRO A 349 16.01 -29.73 -24.73
C PRO A 349 15.06 -28.98 -23.81
N GLY A 350 13.89 -29.56 -23.58
CA GLY A 350 12.82 -28.89 -22.83
C GLY A 350 13.19 -28.67 -21.36
N VAL A 351 12.72 -27.54 -20.81
CA VAL A 351 12.79 -27.17 -19.39
C VAL A 351 11.33 -27.02 -18.90
N ASN A 352 11.08 -27.18 -17.61
CA ASN A 352 9.75 -26.99 -16.99
C ASN A 352 8.65 -27.92 -17.53
N GLY A 353 8.99 -29.18 -17.83
CA GLY A 353 8.00 -30.19 -18.28
C GLY A 353 7.65 -30.14 -19.77
N GLN A 354 8.33 -29.31 -20.53
CA GLN A 354 8.24 -29.30 -22.00
C GLN A 354 9.23 -30.31 -22.61
N GLN A 355 8.85 -30.96 -23.72
CA GLN A 355 9.77 -31.86 -24.43
C GLN A 355 10.86 -31.07 -25.15
N TRP A 356 10.53 -29.89 -25.67
CA TRP A 356 11.41 -28.97 -26.38
C TRP A 356 11.08 -27.52 -26.04
N ASN A 357 12.11 -26.67 -25.99
CA ASN A 357 11.90 -25.22 -25.95
C ASN A 357 12.43 -24.56 -27.22
N TYR A 358 11.86 -23.42 -27.59
CA TYR A 358 12.30 -22.58 -28.69
C TYR A 358 13.00 -21.35 -28.11
N VAL A 359 14.23 -21.10 -28.54
CA VAL A 359 14.99 -19.89 -28.19
C VAL A 359 15.33 -19.12 -29.45
N PRO A 360 15.33 -17.78 -29.39
CA PRO A 360 15.76 -16.97 -30.52
C PRO A 360 17.25 -17.24 -30.82
N CYS A 361 17.61 -17.27 -32.09
CA CYS A 361 18.97 -17.51 -32.54
C CYS A 361 19.28 -16.71 -33.81
N THR A 362 20.55 -16.73 -34.22
CA THR A 362 20.97 -16.16 -35.50
C THR A 362 20.84 -17.20 -36.63
N GLN A 363 20.75 -16.72 -37.88
CA GLN A 363 20.60 -17.60 -39.06
C GLN A 363 21.71 -18.66 -39.19
N ASN A 364 22.94 -18.32 -38.74
CA ASN A 364 24.11 -19.19 -38.87
C ASN A 364 24.25 -20.25 -37.78
N GLU A 365 23.35 -20.28 -36.81
CA GLU A 365 23.42 -21.25 -35.71
C GLU A 365 22.89 -22.62 -36.15
N PRO A 366 23.52 -23.73 -35.68
CA PRO A 366 23.02 -25.09 -35.97
C PRO A 366 21.61 -25.27 -35.44
N GLY A 367 20.72 -25.76 -36.34
CA GLY A 367 19.32 -26.00 -36.01
C GLY A 367 18.42 -24.75 -36.05
N ALA A 368 18.90 -23.65 -36.62
CA ALA A 368 18.10 -22.44 -36.83
C ALA A 368 16.97 -22.72 -37.82
N MET A 369 15.75 -22.38 -37.43
CA MET A 369 14.54 -22.47 -38.25
C MET A 369 13.99 -21.05 -38.42
N ARG A 370 13.71 -20.66 -39.68
CA ARG A 370 13.08 -19.38 -39.96
C ARG A 370 11.61 -19.44 -39.58
N MET A 371 11.26 -18.71 -38.55
CA MET A 371 9.88 -18.54 -38.07
C MET A 371 9.79 -17.30 -37.19
N LYS A 372 8.60 -16.72 -37.11
CA LYS A 372 8.30 -15.65 -36.15
C LYS A 372 7.81 -16.21 -34.82
N MET A 373 7.91 -15.45 -33.76
CA MET A 373 7.40 -15.81 -32.44
C MET A 373 5.93 -16.22 -32.46
N THR A 374 5.12 -15.60 -33.32
CA THR A 374 3.68 -15.89 -33.50
C THR A 374 3.39 -17.21 -34.24
N GLU A 375 4.40 -17.78 -34.91
CA GLU A 375 4.28 -19.04 -35.69
C GLU A 375 4.75 -20.25 -34.87
N LEU A 376 5.14 -20.06 -33.61
CA LEU A 376 5.54 -21.17 -32.74
C LEU A 376 4.38 -22.15 -32.53
N PRO A 377 4.63 -23.45 -32.61
CA PRO A 377 3.58 -24.47 -32.45
C PRO A 377 2.94 -24.47 -31.06
N ASP A 378 3.72 -24.13 -30.03
CA ASP A 378 3.25 -24.01 -28.67
C ASP A 378 3.89 -22.74 -28.04
N SER A 379 3.05 -21.80 -27.65
CA SER A 379 3.48 -20.55 -27.00
C SER A 379 4.16 -20.79 -25.66
N LYS A 380 3.86 -21.89 -24.97
CA LYS A 380 4.49 -22.28 -23.70
C LYS A 380 5.91 -22.82 -23.88
N ALA A 381 6.25 -23.24 -25.09
CA ALA A 381 7.58 -23.73 -25.41
C ALA A 381 8.59 -22.61 -25.72
N LEU A 382 8.16 -21.35 -25.80
CA LEU A 382 9.06 -20.22 -25.93
C LEU A 382 9.85 -20.01 -24.64
N LEU A 383 11.17 -20.00 -24.72
CA LEU A 383 12.07 -19.70 -23.63
C LEU A 383 12.85 -18.42 -23.94
N PRO A 384 12.57 -17.31 -23.25
CA PRO A 384 13.38 -16.11 -23.39
C PRO A 384 14.82 -16.35 -22.93
N PRO A 385 15.83 -15.75 -23.58
CA PRO A 385 17.20 -15.81 -23.08
C PRO A 385 17.32 -15.15 -21.71
N LYS A 386 18.35 -15.53 -20.97
CA LYS A 386 18.64 -14.90 -19.67
C LYS A 386 19.01 -13.43 -19.91
N VAL A 387 18.71 -12.58 -18.93
CA VAL A 387 19.16 -11.18 -18.92
C VAL A 387 20.67 -11.14 -18.82
N ILE A 388 21.30 -10.37 -19.70
CA ILE A 388 22.75 -10.20 -19.76
C ILE A 388 23.13 -8.73 -19.53
N TYR A 389 24.39 -8.47 -19.28
CA TYR A 389 24.89 -7.11 -19.00
C TYR A 389 24.64 -6.13 -20.15
N GLU A 390 24.72 -6.58 -21.41
CA GLU A 390 24.43 -5.80 -22.60
C GLU A 390 22.99 -5.27 -22.63
N ASP A 391 22.04 -6.01 -22.07
CA ASP A 391 20.64 -5.58 -21.97
C ASP A 391 20.52 -4.33 -21.09
N PHE A 392 21.29 -4.25 -20.03
CA PHE A 392 21.39 -3.07 -19.17
C PHE A 392 22.06 -1.90 -19.87
N LYS A 393 23.09 -2.14 -20.68
CA LYS A 393 23.72 -1.06 -21.48
C LYS A 393 22.77 -0.45 -22.49
N GLU A 394 21.93 -1.25 -23.14
CA GLU A 394 20.90 -0.74 -24.04
C GLU A 394 19.80 0.02 -23.27
N ALA A 395 19.39 -0.49 -22.13
CA ALA A 395 18.43 0.21 -21.26
C ALA A 395 18.97 1.55 -20.74
N LEU A 396 20.25 1.62 -20.35
CA LEU A 396 20.92 2.86 -19.91
C LEU A 396 20.93 3.97 -20.96
N LYS A 397 21.00 3.63 -22.26
CA LYS A 397 20.92 4.65 -23.34
C LYS A 397 19.59 5.39 -23.36
N ARG A 398 18.51 4.73 -22.92
CA ARG A 398 17.14 5.24 -22.97
C ARG A 398 16.70 5.90 -21.66
N ASN A 399 17.25 5.42 -20.54
CA ASN A 399 16.86 5.89 -19.20
C ASN A 399 17.86 6.94 -18.69
N LYS A 400 17.32 8.01 -18.11
CA LYS A 400 18.11 9.10 -17.52
C LYS A 400 17.64 9.34 -16.10
N ALA A 401 18.53 9.92 -15.26
CA ALA A 401 18.15 10.39 -13.94
C ALA A 401 17.01 11.41 -14.02
N THR A 402 15.99 11.23 -13.20
CA THR A 402 14.81 12.12 -13.16
C THR A 402 15.01 13.30 -12.21
N VAL A 403 15.94 13.21 -11.27
CA VAL A 403 16.23 14.26 -10.28
C VAL A 403 17.28 15.21 -10.83
N ASN A 404 16.99 16.52 -10.82
CA ASN A 404 17.93 17.55 -11.26
C ASN A 404 18.78 18.08 -10.10
N LYS A 405 19.94 18.68 -10.45
CA LYS A 405 20.88 19.20 -9.44
C LYS A 405 20.31 20.37 -8.65
N ALA A 406 19.50 21.22 -9.26
CA ALA A 406 18.90 22.38 -8.57
C ALA A 406 17.92 21.94 -7.45
N ASP A 407 17.18 20.84 -7.68
CA ASP A 407 16.30 20.28 -6.64
C ASP A 407 17.12 19.70 -5.47
N LEU A 408 18.26 19.04 -5.77
CA LEU A 408 19.15 18.53 -4.73
C LEU A 408 19.74 19.67 -3.88
N GLU A 409 20.22 20.73 -4.49
CA GLU A 409 20.75 21.91 -3.78
C GLU A 409 19.69 22.53 -2.83
N ARG A 410 18.42 22.60 -3.29
CA ARG A 410 17.32 23.09 -2.44
C ARG A 410 17.02 22.15 -1.28
N GLN A 411 17.10 20.82 -1.50
CA GLN A 411 16.93 19.84 -0.41
C GLN A 411 18.04 19.98 0.63
N GLU A 412 19.28 20.11 0.19
CA GLU A 412 20.43 20.30 1.08
C GLU A 412 20.35 21.62 1.86
N GLN A 413 19.92 22.72 1.19
CA GLN A 413 19.69 23.99 1.87
C GLN A 413 18.63 23.82 2.95
N PHE A 414 17.49 23.20 2.66
CA PHE A 414 16.45 22.94 3.65
C PHE A 414 16.96 22.06 4.79
N THR A 415 17.81 21.07 4.51
CA THR A 415 18.41 20.19 5.51
C THR A 415 19.31 20.95 6.46
N ARG A 416 20.14 21.85 5.93
CA ARG A 416 21.02 22.73 6.76
C ARG A 416 20.22 23.64 7.68
N GLU A 417 19.07 24.14 7.24
CA GLU A 417 18.25 25.09 8.01
C GLU A 417 17.33 24.38 9.02
N PHE A 418 16.76 23.24 8.69
CA PHE A 418 15.66 22.63 9.44
C PHE A 418 15.78 21.11 9.65
N GLY A 419 16.65 20.44 8.95
CA GLY A 419 16.69 18.99 8.86
C GLY A 419 17.70 18.33 9.80
N GLN A 420 17.65 17.02 9.81
CA GLN A 420 18.70 16.13 10.29
C GLN A 420 19.05 15.23 9.11
N GLU A 421 20.35 15.05 8.86
CA GLU A 421 20.79 14.10 7.86
C GLU A 421 20.38 12.68 8.29
N GLY A 422 19.67 12.00 7.41
CA GLY A 422 19.24 10.61 7.59
C GLY A 422 20.32 9.63 7.17
#